data_17acca40addd4b1b5871207b751b1805
#
_entry.id   17acca40addd4b1b5871207b751b1805
#
_cell.length_a   1.000
_cell.length_b   1.000
_cell.length_c   1.000
_cell.angle_alpha   90.00
_cell.angle_beta   90.00
_cell.angle_gamma   90.00
#
_symmetry.space_group_name_H-M   'P 1'
#
loop_
_entity.id
_entity.type
_entity.pdbx_description
1 polymer ?
#
loop_
_entity_poly.entity_id
_entity_poly.type
_entity_poly.pdbx_seq_one_letter_code
_entity_poly.pdbx_strand_id
1 'polypeptide(L)'
;MARPKSATHDIKRDAILDIAAQCFADRSYPAASMNEIATACGTSKARLYHYYDSKEAILFDLMDRYTQRLLSLIALTEATAQRRNLDDRAALHELIRAFLQEYQTSATRHVALLNDTQFLSDALDEHLGSPAISP
;
A
#
# COMPACT_ATOMS: atom_id res chain seq x y z
N MET A 1 7.87 0.38 29.50
CA MET A 1 8.88 0.24 28.40
C MET A 1 8.52 1.14 27.24
N ALA A 2 9.42 2.03 26.88
CA ALA A 2 9.23 2.87 25.70
C ALA A 2 9.33 2.01 24.42
N ARG A 3 8.36 2.12 23.53
CA ARG A 3 8.43 1.47 22.23
C ARG A 3 9.61 2.06 21.44
N PRO A 4 10.35 1.24 20.68
CA PRO A 4 11.38 1.75 19.78
C PRO A 4 10.80 2.84 18.85
N LYS A 5 11.56 3.89 18.62
CA LYS A 5 11.13 4.98 17.71
C LYS A 5 10.73 4.46 16.33
N SER A 6 11.42 3.43 15.83
CA SER A 6 11.13 2.81 14.53
C SER A 6 9.72 2.19 14.49
N ALA A 7 9.30 1.47 15.53
CA ALA A 7 7.97 0.85 15.57
C ALA A 7 6.86 1.91 15.61
N THR A 8 7.03 2.98 16.41
CA THR A 8 6.08 4.10 16.47
C THR A 8 6.01 4.84 15.13
N HIS A 9 7.13 5.02 14.46
CA HIS A 9 7.22 5.68 13.15
C HIS A 9 6.47 4.87 12.09
N ASP A 10 6.62 3.54 12.09
CA ASP A 10 5.93 2.66 11.14
C ASP A 10 4.42 2.63 11.36
N ILE A 11 3.95 2.63 12.60
CA ILE A 11 2.52 2.72 12.93
C ILE A 11 1.93 4.02 12.40
N LYS A 12 2.65 5.14 12.57
CA LYS A 12 2.20 6.45 12.05
C LYS A 12 2.19 6.48 10.53
N ARG A 13 3.18 5.88 9.88
CA ARG A 13 3.21 5.74 8.42
C ARG A 13 2.02 4.96 7.91
N ASP A 14 1.69 3.83 8.54
CA ASP A 14 0.52 3.03 8.16
C ASP A 14 -0.78 3.82 8.29
N ALA A 15 -0.94 4.59 9.35
CA ALA A 15 -2.12 5.43 9.53
C ALA A 15 -2.21 6.51 8.43
N ILE A 16 -1.08 7.13 8.08
CA ILE A 16 -1.01 8.10 6.99
C ILE A 16 -1.39 7.44 5.67
N LEU A 17 -0.89 6.24 5.39
CA LEU A 17 -1.17 5.52 4.16
C LEU A 17 -2.66 5.16 4.02
N ASP A 18 -3.32 4.73 5.09
CA ASP A 18 -4.75 4.45 5.08
C ASP A 18 -5.57 5.71 4.75
N ILE A 19 -5.23 6.82 5.38
CA ILE A 19 -5.91 8.09 5.15
C ILE A 19 -5.63 8.63 3.74
N ALA A 20 -4.39 8.54 3.28
CA ALA A 20 -4.00 8.95 1.93
C ALA A 20 -4.73 8.10 0.87
N ALA A 21 -4.84 6.79 1.08
CA ALA A 21 -5.57 5.91 0.18
C ALA A 21 -7.04 6.34 0.06
N GLN A 22 -7.64 6.75 1.18
CA GLN A 22 -9.01 7.27 1.18
C GLN A 22 -9.11 8.60 0.42
N CYS A 23 -8.14 9.50 0.59
CA CYS A 23 -8.08 10.76 -0.16
C CYS A 23 -7.96 10.51 -1.66
N PHE A 24 -7.13 9.56 -2.08
CA PHE A 24 -6.98 9.20 -3.49
C PHE A 24 -8.26 8.57 -4.06
N ALA A 25 -8.95 7.76 -3.28
CA ALA A 25 -10.23 7.17 -3.68
C ALA A 25 -11.33 8.22 -3.83
N ASP A 26 -11.41 9.17 -2.91
CA ASP A 26 -12.48 10.18 -2.87
C ASP A 26 -12.28 11.28 -3.90
N ARG A 27 -11.03 11.70 -4.12
CA ARG A 27 -10.69 12.86 -4.96
C ARG A 27 -10.10 12.51 -6.31
N SER A 28 -9.63 11.31 -6.50
CA SER A 28 -8.66 10.85 -7.48
C SER A 28 -7.23 11.27 -7.13
N TYR A 29 -6.26 10.52 -7.63
CA TYR A 29 -4.85 10.79 -7.32
C TYR A 29 -4.40 12.17 -7.83
N PRO A 30 -4.68 12.57 -9.10
CA PRO A 30 -4.23 13.88 -9.58
C PRO A 30 -4.81 15.06 -8.80
N ALA A 31 -6.03 14.94 -8.31
CA ALA A 31 -6.71 16.02 -7.59
C ALA A 31 -6.32 16.10 -6.11
N ALA A 32 -5.82 15.00 -5.53
CA ALA A 32 -5.41 14.99 -4.13
C ALA A 32 -4.14 15.82 -3.93
N SER A 33 -4.06 16.52 -2.80
CA SER A 33 -2.90 17.33 -2.44
C SER A 33 -2.34 16.95 -1.09
N MET A 34 -1.06 17.28 -0.86
CA MET A 34 -0.40 17.08 0.43
C MET A 34 -1.12 17.82 1.55
N ASN A 35 -1.67 19.02 1.27
CA ASN A 35 -2.46 19.78 2.24
C ASN A 35 -3.72 19.04 2.67
N GLU A 36 -4.45 18.47 1.72
CA GLU A 36 -5.66 17.70 2.01
C GLU A 36 -5.35 16.44 2.82
N ILE A 37 -4.28 15.75 2.46
CA ILE A 37 -3.84 14.55 3.18
C ILE A 37 -3.44 14.93 4.62
N ALA A 38 -2.68 15.99 4.80
CA ALA A 38 -2.29 16.47 6.12
C ALA A 38 -3.52 16.83 6.98
N THR A 39 -4.49 17.54 6.40
CA THR A 39 -5.74 17.89 7.06
C THR A 39 -6.51 16.65 7.47
N ALA A 40 -6.65 15.69 6.56
CA ALA A 40 -7.34 14.43 6.84
C ALA A 40 -6.63 13.60 7.92
N CYS A 41 -5.31 13.68 8.00
CA CYS A 41 -4.52 13.03 9.05
C CYS A 41 -4.58 13.77 10.40
N GLY A 42 -5.15 14.98 10.43
CA GLY A 42 -5.16 15.79 11.63
C GLY A 42 -3.78 16.30 12.03
N THR A 43 -2.91 16.53 11.06
CA THR A 43 -1.53 16.95 11.30
C THR A 43 -1.17 18.18 10.45
N SER A 44 -0.05 18.82 10.77
CA SER A 44 0.47 19.93 9.98
C SER A 44 1.10 19.41 8.67
N LYS A 45 1.13 20.25 7.66
CA LYS A 45 1.82 19.99 6.40
C LYS A 45 3.30 19.68 6.64
N ALA A 46 3.97 20.46 7.50
CA ALA A 46 5.37 20.24 7.83
C ALA A 46 5.62 18.85 8.43
N ARG A 47 4.71 18.39 9.28
CA ARG A 47 4.82 17.07 9.90
C ARG A 47 4.60 15.95 8.89
N LEU A 48 3.67 16.13 7.97
CA LEU A 48 3.48 15.16 6.88
C LEU A 48 4.72 15.07 6.01
N TYR A 49 5.33 16.21 5.63
CA TYR A 49 6.58 16.24 4.86
C TYR A 49 7.76 15.60 5.59
N HIS A 50 7.70 15.51 6.91
CA HIS A 50 8.70 14.76 7.67
C HIS A 50 8.64 13.24 7.36
N TYR A 51 7.46 12.71 7.03
CA TYR A 51 7.29 11.30 6.70
C TYR A 51 7.43 11.03 5.20
N TYR A 52 6.93 11.90 4.36
CA TYR A 52 6.88 11.72 2.90
C TYR A 52 7.18 13.03 2.18
N ASP A 53 8.08 12.98 1.21
CA ASP A 53 8.49 14.16 0.45
C ASP A 53 7.43 14.67 -0.52
N SER A 54 6.56 13.77 -0.98
CA SER A 54 5.57 14.06 -2.02
C SER A 54 4.40 13.09 -1.95
N LYS A 55 3.31 13.40 -2.66
CA LYS A 55 2.20 12.45 -2.78
C LYS A 55 2.60 11.22 -3.62
N GLU A 56 3.54 11.38 -4.53
CA GLU A 56 4.12 10.29 -5.31
C GLU A 56 4.85 9.31 -4.40
N ALA A 57 5.59 9.80 -3.42
CA ALA A 57 6.24 8.98 -2.40
C ALA A 57 5.21 8.22 -1.54
N ILE A 58 4.11 8.87 -1.22
CA ILE A 58 2.99 8.22 -0.50
C ILE A 58 2.39 7.11 -1.34
N LEU A 59 2.11 7.37 -2.61
CA LEU A 59 1.54 6.37 -3.52
C LEU A 59 2.47 5.17 -3.67
N PHE A 60 3.76 5.41 -3.86
CA PHE A 60 4.75 4.35 -3.98
C PHE A 60 4.76 3.45 -2.73
N ASP A 61 4.85 4.04 -1.54
CA ASP A 61 4.91 3.27 -0.30
C ASP A 61 3.59 2.51 -0.04
N LEU A 62 2.45 3.14 -0.36
CA LEU A 62 1.13 2.52 -0.29
C LEU A 62 1.05 1.26 -1.15
N MET A 63 1.48 1.36 -2.41
CA MET A 63 1.45 0.26 -3.36
C MET A 63 2.45 -0.83 -2.98
N ASP A 64 3.66 -0.44 -2.58
CA ASP A 64 4.71 -1.37 -2.18
C ASP A 64 4.28 -2.20 -0.97
N ARG A 65 3.77 -1.56 0.07
CA ARG A 65 3.32 -2.26 1.28
C ARG A 65 2.15 -3.18 1.00
N TYR A 66 1.21 -2.74 0.18
CA TYR A 66 0.06 -3.56 -0.18
C TYR A 66 0.47 -4.77 -1.03
N THR A 67 1.36 -4.56 -1.99
CA THR A 67 1.91 -5.64 -2.82
C THR A 67 2.65 -6.67 -1.98
N GLN A 68 3.48 -6.23 -1.04
CA GLN A 68 4.17 -7.12 -0.13
C GLN A 68 3.20 -7.94 0.72
N ARG A 69 2.11 -7.31 1.17
CA ARG A 69 1.07 -8.00 1.92
C ARG A 69 0.39 -9.09 1.10
N LEU A 70 0.07 -8.80 -0.17
CA LEU A 70 -0.51 -9.81 -1.08
C LEU A 70 0.46 -10.95 -1.33
N LEU A 71 1.74 -10.66 -1.54
CA LEU A 71 2.76 -11.69 -1.74
C LEU A 71 2.93 -12.57 -0.51
N SER A 72 2.91 -11.97 0.68
CA SER A 72 2.95 -12.70 1.95
C SER A 72 1.73 -13.61 2.11
N LEU A 73 0.56 -13.14 1.69
CA LEU A 73 -0.68 -13.91 1.72
C LEU A 73 -0.59 -15.14 0.81
N ILE A 74 -0.05 -14.97 -0.39
CA ILE A 74 0.17 -16.08 -1.33
C ILE A 74 1.09 -17.12 -0.71
N ALA A 75 2.24 -16.69 -0.18
CA ALA A 75 3.21 -17.60 0.43
C ALA A 75 2.62 -18.35 1.63
N LEU A 76 1.87 -17.67 2.48
CA LEU A 76 1.21 -18.27 3.64
C LEU A 76 0.16 -19.31 3.21
N THR A 77 -0.62 -18.99 2.18
CA THR A 77 -1.64 -19.89 1.65
C THR A 77 -1.01 -21.14 1.04
N GLU A 78 0.09 -21.00 0.29
CA GLU A 78 0.84 -22.13 -0.25
C GLU A 78 1.38 -23.04 0.87
N ALA A 79 1.98 -22.46 1.90
CA ALA A 79 2.51 -23.21 3.04
C ALA A 79 1.39 -23.97 3.76
N THR A 80 0.24 -23.36 3.93
CA THR A 80 -0.94 -24.00 4.54
C THR A 80 -1.45 -25.16 3.68
N ALA A 81 -1.53 -24.94 2.36
CA ALA A 81 -1.97 -25.98 1.42
C ALA A 81 -1.04 -27.20 1.46
N GLN A 82 0.27 -26.98 1.51
CA GLN A 82 1.25 -28.06 1.63
C GLN A 82 1.11 -28.85 2.93
N ARG A 83 0.99 -28.14 4.06
CA ARG A 83 0.83 -28.80 5.37
C ARG A 83 -0.45 -29.64 5.46
N ARG A 84 -1.53 -29.17 4.83
CA ARG A 84 -2.82 -29.85 4.83
C ARG A 84 -2.99 -30.83 3.69
N ASN A 85 -1.97 -31.01 2.86
CA ASN A 85 -2.02 -31.89 1.68
C ASN A 85 -3.21 -31.60 0.76
N LEU A 86 -3.49 -30.32 0.52
CA LEU A 86 -4.56 -29.92 -0.38
C LEU A 86 -4.15 -30.16 -1.83
N ASP A 87 -5.10 -30.60 -2.65
CA ASP A 87 -4.90 -30.63 -4.10
C ASP A 87 -4.94 -29.20 -4.67
N ASP A 88 -4.61 -29.05 -5.95
CA ASP A 88 -4.50 -27.74 -6.59
C ASP A 88 -5.81 -26.97 -6.55
N ARG A 89 -6.93 -27.65 -6.70
CA ARG A 89 -8.26 -27.04 -6.66
C ARG A 89 -8.57 -26.50 -5.26
N ALA A 90 -8.33 -27.29 -4.24
CA ALA A 90 -8.55 -26.88 -2.85
C ALA A 90 -7.60 -25.75 -2.45
N ALA A 91 -6.34 -25.81 -2.90
CA ALA A 91 -5.36 -24.76 -2.68
C ALA A 91 -5.80 -23.43 -3.32
N LEU A 92 -6.33 -23.48 -4.55
CA LEU A 92 -6.86 -22.29 -5.24
C LEU A 92 -8.06 -21.72 -4.48
N HIS A 93 -8.95 -22.57 -3.99
CA HIS A 93 -10.09 -22.14 -3.17
C HIS A 93 -9.63 -21.38 -1.92
N GLU A 94 -8.61 -21.89 -1.22
CA GLU A 94 -8.06 -21.21 -0.04
C GLU A 94 -7.44 -19.85 -0.40
N LEU A 95 -6.74 -19.78 -1.53
CA LEU A 95 -6.15 -18.54 -2.01
C LEU A 95 -7.23 -17.50 -2.33
N ILE A 96 -8.26 -17.90 -3.06
CA ILE A 96 -9.39 -17.00 -3.40
C ILE A 96 -10.06 -16.49 -2.13
N ARG A 97 -10.31 -17.39 -1.16
CA ARG A 97 -10.91 -17.03 0.12
C ARG A 97 -10.05 -16.00 0.86
N ALA A 98 -8.74 -16.22 0.90
CA ALA A 98 -7.79 -15.33 1.55
C ALA A 98 -7.77 -13.93 0.89
N PHE A 99 -7.79 -13.88 -0.45
CA PHE A 99 -7.86 -12.62 -1.19
C PHE A 99 -9.18 -11.88 -0.94
N LEU A 100 -10.31 -12.58 -0.92
CA LEU A 100 -11.60 -11.96 -0.65
C LEU A 100 -11.64 -11.38 0.77
N GLN A 101 -11.09 -12.09 1.74
CA GLN A 101 -11.00 -11.61 3.11
C GLN A 101 -10.10 -10.38 3.22
N GLU A 102 -8.95 -10.38 2.55
CA GLU A 102 -8.05 -9.24 2.49
C GLU A 102 -8.71 -8.03 1.82
N TYR A 103 -9.45 -8.25 0.74
CA TYR A 103 -10.19 -7.19 0.06
C TYR A 103 -11.19 -6.52 1.01
N GLN A 104 -11.91 -7.27 1.83
CA GLN A 104 -12.85 -6.71 2.79
C GLN A 104 -12.18 -5.79 3.82
N THR A 105 -10.96 -6.12 4.23
CA THR A 105 -10.21 -5.33 5.22
C THR A 105 -9.45 -4.15 4.60
N SER A 106 -9.00 -4.28 3.35
CA SER A 106 -8.12 -3.32 2.69
C SER A 106 -8.69 -2.82 1.37
N ALA A 107 -10.02 -2.71 1.26
CA ALA A 107 -10.70 -2.36 0.02
C ALA A 107 -10.18 -1.06 -0.59
N THR A 108 -9.95 -0.03 0.23
CA THR A 108 -9.49 1.27 -0.25
C THR A 108 -8.12 1.19 -0.90
N ARG A 109 -7.19 0.46 -0.28
CA ARG A 109 -5.84 0.24 -0.85
C ARG A 109 -5.89 -0.59 -2.12
N HIS A 110 -6.77 -1.58 -2.17
CA HIS A 110 -6.97 -2.43 -3.34
C HIS A 110 -7.53 -1.63 -4.51
N VAL A 111 -8.51 -0.76 -4.26
CA VAL A 111 -9.06 0.13 -5.28
C VAL A 111 -7.98 1.09 -5.79
N ALA A 112 -7.16 1.64 -4.90
CA ALA A 112 -6.03 2.49 -5.29
C ALA A 112 -5.05 1.72 -6.19
N LEU A 113 -4.73 0.47 -5.85
CA LEU A 113 -3.87 -0.38 -6.67
C LEU A 113 -4.42 -0.55 -8.09
N LEU A 114 -5.73 -0.80 -8.22
CA LEU A 114 -6.34 -1.02 -9.53
C LEU A 114 -6.51 0.26 -10.34
N ASN A 115 -6.83 1.37 -9.69
CA ASN A 115 -7.17 2.61 -10.38
C ASN A 115 -5.97 3.53 -10.59
N ASP A 116 -5.00 3.50 -9.68
CA ASP A 116 -3.91 4.47 -9.66
C ASP A 116 -2.56 3.90 -10.11
N THR A 117 -2.52 2.64 -10.56
CA THR A 117 -1.30 2.01 -11.08
C THR A 117 -0.71 2.78 -12.26
N GLN A 118 -1.53 3.49 -13.02
CA GLN A 118 -1.05 4.33 -14.13
C GLN A 118 -0.10 5.44 -13.65
N PHE A 119 -0.20 5.87 -12.38
CA PHE A 119 0.67 6.89 -11.79
C PHE A 119 1.89 6.30 -11.12
N LEU A 120 1.97 4.98 -10.99
CA LEU A 120 3.05 4.28 -10.29
C LEU A 120 4.37 4.38 -11.03
N SER A 121 4.36 4.47 -12.36
CA SER A 121 5.57 4.66 -13.15
C SER A 121 6.30 5.93 -12.76
N ASP A 122 5.56 7.02 -12.59
CA ASP A 122 6.14 8.30 -12.18
C ASP A 122 6.74 8.21 -10.77
N ALA A 123 6.03 7.55 -9.85
CA ALA A 123 6.51 7.33 -8.49
C ALA A 123 7.75 6.43 -8.46
N LEU A 124 7.81 5.42 -9.31
CA LEU A 124 8.98 4.55 -9.44
C LEU A 124 10.18 5.30 -9.99
N ASP A 125 9.98 6.13 -11.01
CA ASP A 125 11.03 6.93 -11.60
C ASP A 125 11.63 7.92 -10.60
N GLU A 126 10.79 8.51 -9.75
CA GLU A 126 11.24 9.41 -8.70
C GLU A 126 12.09 8.69 -7.64
N HIS A 127 11.73 7.45 -7.28
CA HIS A 127 12.40 6.70 -6.21
C HIS A 127 13.63 5.92 -6.68
N LEU A 128 13.58 5.39 -7.90
CA LEU A 128 14.62 4.49 -8.42
C LEU A 128 15.54 5.17 -9.44
N GLY A 129 15.24 6.43 -9.80
CA GLY A 129 15.87 7.08 -10.93
C GLY A 129 15.35 6.51 -12.24
N SER A 130 15.34 7.35 -13.29
CA SER A 130 14.89 6.90 -14.62
C SER A 130 15.73 5.72 -15.06
N PRO A 131 15.12 4.55 -15.31
CA PRO A 131 15.88 3.48 -15.94
C PRO A 131 16.33 3.98 -17.31
N ALA A 132 17.61 3.88 -17.57
CA ALA A 132 18.15 4.15 -18.90
C ALA A 132 17.55 3.08 -19.84
N ILE A 133 16.44 3.41 -20.47
CA ILE A 133 15.87 2.56 -21.52
C ILE A 133 16.77 2.78 -22.73
N SER A 134 17.69 1.88 -22.91
CA SER A 134 18.41 1.79 -24.18
C SER A 134 17.43 1.23 -25.21
N PRO A 135 17.20 1.91 -26.34
CA PRO A 135 16.39 1.35 -27.41
C PRO A 135 17.02 0.09 -28.00
#